data_d0d6e678d5e7f7a80a6a492a9ac430e9
#
_entry.id   d0d6e678d5e7f7a80a6a492a9ac430e9
#
_cell.length_a   1.000
_cell.length_b   1.000
_cell.length_c   1.000
_cell.angle_alpha   90.00
_cell.angle_beta   90.00
_cell.angle_gamma   90.00
#
_symmetry.space_group_name_H-M   'P 1'
#
loop_
_entity.id
_entity.type
_entity.pdbx_description
1 polymer ?
#
loop_
_entity_poly.entity_id
_entity_poly.type
_entity_poly.pdbx_seq_one_letter_code
_entity_poly.pdbx_strand_id
1 'polypeptide(L)'
;MLQICCKNNNISKNFPIGSSLLDIYNGFNLDIPYGPVSAKVNNKVEGLNYRAYNNKDVEFLNILNPSGMRTYVRSLCFILCKAVEDLYPDGKIMLEHPVSKGYYCALQIGRETGLDDVSRIKQRMKEIVEANIPFHRFECHTTEVVELFRRKGMMDKVRLLETSGELYSYYYTLEDTIDYYYGSLLPSTGYIRKFDIVKYYDGLLLRVPNRQNPKILEEVVKQEKMLEVFKEHRRWNQILGVGTVGDFNVACNEGYATDLINVSEALQEKKISNIADEIYHRGKNGQRVKLVLISGPSSSGKTTFSKRLSIQLMANGLKPYPISLDNYFVDREKTPKDEKGDYDYESLYALDLEFFNKQLQDLLHGKEVELPRFNFTTGRREFKGDKLKIDDNMILILEGIHALNPELTPHIPAENKYKIYVSALTTILLDNHNYIPTTDNRLLRRIIRDYKYRGYSAEETIRRWPSVRAGEEKWIFPYQENADAMFNSALLFELAIMKDYAIPILRNVPNNKPEYSEAYRLRKFLEYFASVQDKELPPTSLLREFLGGSSFRY
;
A
#
# COMPACT_ATOMS: atom_id res chain seq x y z
N MET A 1 -2.39 27.81 32.88
CA MET A 1 -3.47 27.56 31.90
C MET A 1 -2.85 27.64 30.51
N LEU A 2 -3.29 26.81 29.58
CA LEU A 2 -2.93 26.84 28.17
C LEU A 2 -4.20 26.97 27.31
N GLN A 3 -4.11 27.70 26.22
CA GLN A 3 -5.21 27.89 25.30
C GLN A 3 -5.18 26.78 24.22
N ILE A 4 -6.32 26.09 24.08
CA ILE A 4 -6.53 25.07 23.03
C ILE A 4 -7.59 25.59 22.07
N CYS A 5 -7.25 25.65 20.79
CA CYS A 5 -8.20 25.89 19.69
C CYS A 5 -8.67 24.55 19.13
N CYS A 6 -9.94 24.22 19.32
CA CYS A 6 -10.54 23.00 18.78
C CYS A 6 -11.06 23.23 17.36
N LYS A 7 -10.48 22.58 16.38
CA LYS A 7 -10.87 22.73 14.96
C LYS A 7 -12.19 22.05 14.60
N ASN A 8 -12.67 21.12 15.43
CA ASN A 8 -13.95 20.44 15.17
C ASN A 8 -15.16 21.39 15.31
N ASN A 9 -15.06 22.42 16.18
CA ASN A 9 -16.11 23.40 16.42
C ASN A 9 -15.64 24.85 16.34
N ASN A 10 -14.37 25.10 16.04
CA ASN A 10 -13.71 26.41 15.96
C ASN A 10 -13.78 27.22 17.27
N ILE A 11 -13.83 26.56 18.43
CA ILE A 11 -13.88 27.20 19.76
C ILE A 11 -12.51 27.08 20.42
N SER A 12 -12.09 28.14 21.12
CA SER A 12 -10.93 28.15 22.00
C SER A 12 -11.33 28.13 23.47
N LYS A 13 -10.70 27.23 24.25
CA LYS A 13 -10.87 27.16 25.71
C LYS A 13 -9.51 27.05 26.42
N ASN A 14 -9.50 27.43 27.69
CA ASN A 14 -8.33 27.30 28.54
C ASN A 14 -8.38 26.01 29.36
N PHE A 15 -7.25 25.30 29.42
CA PHE A 15 -7.07 24.06 30.18
C PHE A 15 -5.85 24.14 31.08
N PRO A 16 -5.76 23.34 32.14
CA PRO A 16 -4.56 23.20 32.93
C PRO A 16 -3.39 22.71 32.06
N ILE A 17 -2.17 23.16 32.40
CA ILE A 17 -0.95 22.62 31.77
C ILE A 17 -0.83 21.13 32.10
N GLY A 18 -0.53 20.29 31.10
CA GLY A 18 -0.44 18.83 31.24
C GLY A 18 -1.78 18.09 31.09
N SER A 19 -2.87 18.78 30.72
CA SER A 19 -4.14 18.12 30.37
C SER A 19 -3.93 17.15 29.21
N SER A 20 -4.52 15.95 29.31
CA SER A 20 -4.54 15.00 28.22
C SER A 20 -5.51 15.44 27.09
N LEU A 21 -5.32 14.93 25.88
CA LEU A 21 -6.29 15.17 24.81
C LEU A 21 -7.68 14.62 25.13
N LEU A 22 -7.76 13.56 25.95
CA LEU A 22 -9.03 13.03 26.41
C LEU A 22 -9.74 14.01 27.38
N ASP A 23 -8.99 14.62 28.34
CA ASP A 23 -9.53 15.66 29.21
C ASP A 23 -9.99 16.88 28.42
N ILE A 24 -9.22 17.27 27.41
CA ILE A 24 -9.53 18.38 26.51
C ILE A 24 -10.80 18.07 25.70
N TYR A 25 -10.92 16.85 25.16
CA TYR A 25 -12.13 16.40 24.46
C TYR A 25 -13.38 16.53 25.33
N ASN A 26 -13.33 15.99 26.53
CA ASN A 26 -14.41 16.04 27.49
C ASN A 26 -14.76 17.49 27.87
N GLY A 27 -13.76 18.36 28.04
CA GLY A 27 -13.96 19.79 28.37
C GLY A 27 -14.60 20.59 27.23
N PHE A 28 -14.51 20.17 25.99
CA PHE A 28 -15.20 20.78 24.85
C PHE A 28 -16.64 20.28 24.68
N ASN A 29 -17.02 19.17 25.30
CA ASN A 29 -18.33 18.51 25.14
C ASN A 29 -18.67 18.25 23.67
N LEU A 30 -17.71 17.70 22.93
CA LEU A 30 -17.87 17.41 21.50
C LEU A 30 -18.71 16.14 21.30
N ASP A 31 -19.63 16.20 20.35
CA ASP A 31 -20.31 15.01 19.82
C ASP A 31 -19.68 14.61 18.48
N ILE A 32 -18.79 13.63 18.53
CA ILE A 32 -18.12 13.09 17.36
C ILE A 32 -18.66 11.69 17.09
N PRO A 33 -19.20 11.42 15.90
CA PRO A 33 -19.72 10.09 15.55
C PRO A 33 -18.69 9.00 15.85
N TYR A 34 -19.10 7.95 16.56
CA TYR A 34 -18.26 6.84 17.04
C TYR A 34 -17.22 7.19 18.11
N GLY A 35 -17.17 8.44 18.58
CA GLY A 35 -16.21 8.93 19.55
C GLY A 35 -14.80 9.18 18.98
N PRO A 36 -13.95 9.87 19.72
CA PRO A 36 -12.57 10.12 19.31
C PRO A 36 -11.71 8.86 19.48
N VAL A 37 -10.77 8.65 18.57
CA VAL A 37 -9.76 7.57 18.63
C VAL A 37 -8.34 8.10 18.64
N SER A 38 -8.13 9.32 18.13
CA SER A 38 -6.87 10.07 18.13
C SER A 38 -7.17 11.55 17.89
N ALA A 39 -6.15 12.40 17.87
CA ALA A 39 -6.30 13.78 17.44
C ALA A 39 -5.09 14.26 16.65
N LYS A 40 -5.28 15.27 15.78
CA LYS A 40 -4.17 16.05 15.25
C LYS A 40 -3.87 17.20 16.20
N VAL A 41 -2.63 17.30 16.63
CA VAL A 41 -2.09 18.39 17.41
C VAL A 41 -1.12 19.17 16.52
N ASN A 42 -1.48 20.39 16.15
CA ASN A 42 -0.74 21.18 15.14
C ASN A 42 -0.45 20.34 13.87
N ASN A 43 -1.48 19.67 13.36
CA ASN A 43 -1.43 18.77 12.20
C ASN A 43 -0.51 17.53 12.34
N LYS A 44 -0.13 17.11 13.55
CA LYS A 44 0.50 15.81 13.84
C LYS A 44 -0.47 14.91 14.56
N VAL A 45 -0.57 13.65 14.16
CA VAL A 45 -1.45 12.68 14.82
C VAL A 45 -0.84 12.21 16.12
N GLU A 46 -1.61 12.38 17.20
CA GLU A 46 -1.27 11.98 18.56
C GLU A 46 -2.38 11.10 19.16
N GLY A 47 -2.01 10.25 20.11
CA GLY A 47 -2.98 9.47 20.88
C GLY A 47 -3.71 10.34 21.91
N LEU A 48 -4.89 9.89 22.34
CA LEU A 48 -5.70 10.66 23.31
C LEU A 48 -5.04 10.81 24.68
N ASN A 49 -4.03 10.00 25.00
CA ASN A 49 -3.23 10.12 26.22
C ASN A 49 -2.11 11.18 26.12
N TYR A 50 -1.89 11.78 24.95
CA TYR A 50 -0.93 12.87 24.78
C TYR A 50 -1.27 14.04 25.69
N ARG A 51 -0.26 14.60 26.38
CA ARG A 51 -0.42 15.73 27.29
C ARG A 51 0.07 17.03 26.65
N ALA A 52 -0.75 18.07 26.72
CA ALA A 52 -0.43 19.37 26.18
C ALA A 52 0.25 20.26 27.26
N TYR A 53 1.37 20.87 26.91
CA TYR A 53 2.14 21.74 27.81
C TYR A 53 2.21 23.21 27.34
N ASN A 54 1.74 23.49 26.13
CA ASN A 54 1.65 24.83 25.55
C ASN A 54 0.41 24.93 24.65
N ASN A 55 0.10 26.14 24.16
CA ASN A 55 -1.03 26.40 23.28
C ASN A 55 -0.98 25.51 22.02
N LYS A 56 -2.10 24.95 21.64
CA LYS A 56 -2.22 24.00 20.53
C LYS A 56 -3.52 24.20 19.75
N ASP A 57 -3.44 23.92 18.46
CA ASP A 57 -4.58 23.60 17.62
C ASP A 57 -4.82 22.08 17.69
N VAL A 58 -6.06 21.68 17.98
CA VAL A 58 -6.43 20.28 18.12
C VAL A 58 -7.63 19.96 17.23
N GLU A 59 -7.52 18.88 16.44
CA GLU A 59 -8.61 18.30 15.65
C GLU A 59 -8.80 16.85 16.09
N PHE A 60 -9.90 16.52 16.76
CA PHE A 60 -10.21 15.15 17.16
C PHE A 60 -10.67 14.32 15.98
N LEU A 61 -10.16 13.10 15.89
CA LEU A 61 -10.38 12.17 14.80
C LEU A 61 -11.14 10.95 15.29
N ASN A 62 -12.17 10.56 14.54
CA ASN A 62 -12.88 9.31 14.75
C ASN A 62 -12.34 8.18 13.86
N ILE A 63 -12.95 7.01 13.93
CA ILE A 63 -12.57 5.83 13.17
C ILE A 63 -12.79 5.96 11.64
N LEU A 64 -13.66 6.88 11.19
CA LEU A 64 -13.87 7.14 9.75
C LEU A 64 -12.67 7.87 9.12
N ASN A 65 -11.90 8.58 9.94
CA ASN A 65 -10.67 9.21 9.47
C ASN A 65 -9.57 8.14 9.25
N PRO A 66 -8.84 8.15 8.13
CA PRO A 66 -7.77 7.18 7.85
C PRO A 66 -6.72 7.07 8.97
N SER A 67 -6.36 8.18 9.62
CA SER A 67 -5.41 8.18 10.74
C SER A 67 -6.02 7.57 12.00
N GLY A 68 -7.29 7.86 12.27
CA GLY A 68 -8.05 7.22 13.36
C GLY A 68 -8.18 5.72 13.15
N MET A 69 -8.50 5.27 11.94
CA MET A 69 -8.56 3.85 11.60
C MET A 69 -7.19 3.17 11.81
N ARG A 70 -6.08 3.81 11.45
CA ARG A 70 -4.73 3.28 11.71
C ARG A 70 -4.45 3.09 13.20
N THR A 71 -4.86 4.06 14.05
CA THR A 71 -4.75 3.94 15.50
C THR A 71 -5.58 2.78 16.05
N TYR A 72 -6.82 2.64 15.57
CA TYR A 72 -7.70 1.53 15.92
C TYR A 72 -7.10 0.18 15.57
N VAL A 73 -6.64 0.02 14.33
CA VAL A 73 -6.05 -1.24 13.83
C VAL A 73 -4.79 -1.61 14.62
N ARG A 74 -3.87 -0.67 14.87
CA ARG A 74 -2.66 -0.95 15.68
C ARG A 74 -3.01 -1.48 17.07
N SER A 75 -3.99 -0.84 17.73
CA SER A 75 -4.45 -1.28 19.05
C SER A 75 -5.07 -2.68 19.00
N LEU A 76 -5.85 -2.96 17.95
CA LEU A 76 -6.44 -4.29 17.73
C LEU A 76 -5.37 -5.35 17.45
N CYS A 77 -4.31 -5.00 16.70
CA CYS A 77 -3.16 -5.87 16.48
C CYS A 77 -2.44 -6.21 17.80
N PHE A 78 -2.27 -5.23 18.69
CA PHE A 78 -1.66 -5.49 19.99
C PHE A 78 -2.52 -6.43 20.86
N ILE A 79 -3.84 -6.26 20.84
CA ILE A 79 -4.77 -7.19 21.50
C ILE A 79 -4.64 -8.61 20.95
N LEU A 80 -4.49 -8.74 19.62
CA LEU A 80 -4.27 -10.04 18.99
C LEU A 80 -2.93 -10.65 19.43
N CYS A 81 -1.85 -9.87 19.45
CA CYS A 81 -0.54 -10.33 19.91
C CYS A 81 -0.59 -10.82 21.38
N LYS A 82 -1.23 -10.03 22.27
CA LYS A 82 -1.44 -10.45 23.67
C LYS A 82 -2.27 -11.72 23.76
N ALA A 83 -3.37 -11.82 23.04
CA ALA A 83 -4.21 -13.04 23.08
C ALA A 83 -3.44 -14.28 22.62
N VAL A 84 -2.55 -14.14 21.64
CA VAL A 84 -1.67 -15.24 21.20
C VAL A 84 -0.62 -15.57 22.25
N GLU A 85 0.05 -14.58 22.85
CA GLU A 85 1.03 -14.77 23.93
C GLU A 85 0.40 -15.49 25.13
N ASP A 86 -0.81 -15.06 25.55
CA ASP A 86 -1.54 -15.67 26.68
C ASP A 86 -1.93 -17.14 26.43
N LEU A 87 -2.27 -17.50 25.20
CA LEU A 87 -2.75 -18.87 24.86
C LEU A 87 -1.63 -19.80 24.40
N TYR A 88 -0.58 -19.24 23.83
CA TYR A 88 0.54 -19.96 23.21
C TYR A 88 1.86 -19.27 23.55
N PRO A 89 2.45 -19.52 24.75
CA PRO A 89 3.67 -18.81 25.19
C PRO A 89 4.85 -18.92 24.22
N ASP A 90 4.98 -20.04 23.50
CA ASP A 90 6.00 -20.27 22.46
C ASP A 90 5.50 -19.91 21.05
N GLY A 91 4.25 -19.48 20.94
CA GLY A 91 3.62 -19.12 19.67
C GLY A 91 4.12 -17.78 19.14
N LYS A 92 4.20 -17.69 17.81
CA LYS A 92 4.55 -16.44 17.13
C LYS A 92 3.45 -16.06 16.15
N ILE A 93 3.11 -14.79 16.14
CA ILE A 93 2.19 -14.23 15.16
C ILE A 93 2.92 -13.16 14.36
N MET A 94 2.68 -13.13 13.05
CA MET A 94 3.17 -12.10 12.17
C MET A 94 2.01 -11.42 11.47
N LEU A 95 1.96 -10.11 11.52
CA LEU A 95 0.96 -9.27 10.82
C LEU A 95 1.54 -8.91 9.45
N GLU A 96 1.16 -9.66 8.41
CA GLU A 96 1.92 -9.61 7.16
C GLU A 96 1.42 -8.54 6.19
N HIS A 97 0.17 -8.62 5.74
CA HIS A 97 -0.30 -7.74 4.69
C HIS A 97 -1.82 -7.58 4.72
N PRO A 98 -2.34 -6.44 4.22
CA PRO A 98 -3.77 -6.28 4.04
C PRO A 98 -4.28 -7.17 2.89
N VAL A 99 -5.30 -7.94 3.17
CA VAL A 99 -6.03 -8.80 2.21
C VAL A 99 -7.50 -8.81 2.60
N SER A 100 -8.39 -8.98 1.65
CA SER A 100 -9.85 -9.06 1.93
C SER A 100 -10.37 -7.88 2.77
N LYS A 101 -9.76 -6.69 2.60
CA LYS A 101 -10.02 -5.47 3.39
C LYS A 101 -9.81 -5.64 4.91
N GLY A 102 -9.13 -6.71 5.32
CA GLY A 102 -8.64 -7.01 6.66
C GLY A 102 -7.12 -7.21 6.62
N TYR A 103 -6.58 -8.01 7.56
CA TYR A 103 -5.15 -8.25 7.66
C TYR A 103 -4.87 -9.75 7.78
N TYR A 104 -4.05 -10.27 6.88
CA TYR A 104 -3.57 -11.63 6.98
C TYR A 104 -2.51 -11.72 8.07
N CYS A 105 -2.68 -12.72 8.94
CA CYS A 105 -1.78 -12.98 10.05
C CYS A 105 -1.31 -14.44 9.97
N ALA A 106 0.01 -14.63 9.95
CA ALA A 106 0.61 -15.95 10.00
C ALA A 106 0.83 -16.34 11.47
N LEU A 107 0.19 -17.43 11.90
CA LEU A 107 0.33 -17.97 13.26
C LEU A 107 1.21 -19.22 13.24
N GLN A 108 2.26 -19.23 14.06
CA GLN A 108 3.20 -20.33 14.21
C GLN A 108 3.11 -20.86 15.64
N ILE A 109 2.48 -22.03 15.82
CA ILE A 109 2.27 -22.70 17.11
C ILE A 109 2.80 -24.14 17.12
N GLY A 110 3.79 -24.43 16.25
CA GLY A 110 4.39 -25.76 16.12
C GLY A 110 3.53 -26.81 15.40
N ARG A 111 2.31 -26.45 14.98
CA ARG A 111 1.38 -27.27 14.22
C ARG A 111 0.48 -26.39 13.33
N GLU A 112 -0.28 -27.02 12.47
CA GLU A 112 -1.28 -26.30 11.69
C GLU A 112 -2.37 -25.68 12.58
N THR A 113 -2.75 -24.44 12.26
CA THR A 113 -3.80 -23.69 12.97
C THR A 113 -5.17 -24.26 12.63
N GLY A 114 -5.90 -24.75 13.62
CA GLY A 114 -7.27 -25.26 13.47
C GLY A 114 -8.35 -24.21 13.74
N LEU A 115 -9.63 -24.57 13.52
CA LEU A 115 -10.77 -23.72 13.84
C LEU A 115 -10.93 -23.47 15.34
N ASP A 116 -10.54 -24.45 16.17
CA ASP A 116 -10.50 -24.30 17.63
C ASP A 116 -9.54 -23.20 18.08
N ASP A 117 -8.35 -23.13 17.46
CA ASP A 117 -7.37 -22.07 17.76
C ASP A 117 -7.96 -20.70 17.46
N VAL A 118 -8.62 -20.57 16.30
CA VAL A 118 -9.30 -19.32 15.91
C VAL A 118 -10.36 -18.94 16.95
N SER A 119 -11.16 -19.89 17.38
CA SER A 119 -12.24 -19.67 18.37
C SER A 119 -11.67 -19.24 19.72
N ARG A 120 -10.60 -19.90 20.21
CA ARG A 120 -9.92 -19.57 21.46
C ARG A 120 -9.29 -18.18 21.41
N ILE A 121 -8.57 -17.85 20.34
CA ILE A 121 -7.95 -16.53 20.16
C ILE A 121 -9.04 -15.45 20.13
N LYS A 122 -10.12 -15.66 19.36
CA LYS A 122 -11.24 -14.73 19.28
C LYS A 122 -11.89 -14.50 20.65
N GLN A 123 -12.08 -15.55 21.43
CA GLN A 123 -12.66 -15.46 22.76
C GLN A 123 -11.73 -14.68 23.70
N ARG A 124 -10.41 -14.97 23.68
CA ARG A 124 -9.44 -14.26 24.52
C ARG A 124 -9.35 -12.78 24.14
N MET A 125 -9.37 -12.44 22.86
CA MET A 125 -9.42 -11.05 22.42
C MET A 125 -10.66 -10.31 22.95
N LYS A 126 -11.84 -10.95 22.96
CA LYS A 126 -13.06 -10.36 23.54
C LYS A 126 -12.91 -10.10 25.04
N GLU A 127 -12.37 -11.06 25.79
CA GLU A 127 -12.12 -10.89 27.23
C GLU A 127 -11.19 -9.71 27.51
N ILE A 128 -10.10 -9.54 26.73
CA ILE A 128 -9.18 -8.42 26.84
C ILE A 128 -9.90 -7.08 26.54
N VAL A 129 -10.77 -7.06 25.54
CA VAL A 129 -11.56 -5.86 25.21
C VAL A 129 -12.56 -5.51 26.31
N GLU A 130 -13.28 -6.50 26.83
CA GLU A 130 -14.27 -6.33 27.91
C GLU A 130 -13.62 -5.89 29.23
N ALA A 131 -12.40 -6.33 29.50
CA ALA A 131 -11.62 -5.92 30.67
C ALA A 131 -11.19 -4.43 30.63
N ASN A 132 -11.28 -3.79 29.48
CA ASN A 132 -10.97 -2.36 29.29
C ASN A 132 -9.59 -1.95 29.84
N ILE A 133 -8.56 -2.70 29.49
CA ILE A 133 -7.19 -2.55 29.99
C ILE A 133 -6.53 -1.35 29.30
N PRO A 134 -5.85 -0.45 30.05
CA PRO A 134 -5.16 0.70 29.45
C PRO A 134 -3.91 0.28 28.67
N PHE A 135 -3.64 0.96 27.54
CA PHE A 135 -2.36 0.89 26.88
C PHE A 135 -1.43 1.95 27.48
N HIS A 136 -0.26 1.52 27.96
CA HIS A 136 0.74 2.43 28.49
C HIS A 136 1.90 2.60 27.50
N ARG A 137 2.33 3.84 27.29
CA ARG A 137 3.50 4.19 26.47
C ARG A 137 4.63 4.62 27.40
N PHE A 138 5.78 3.99 27.24
CA PHE A 138 7.01 4.33 27.93
C PHE A 138 8.05 4.78 26.91
N GLU A 139 8.82 5.79 27.27
CA GLU A 139 9.92 6.32 26.46
C GLU A 139 11.17 6.36 27.34
N CYS A 140 12.24 5.72 26.87
CA CYS A 140 13.52 5.69 27.56
C CYS A 140 14.67 5.61 26.56
N HIS A 141 15.88 5.49 27.03
CA HIS A 141 17.05 5.37 26.17
C HIS A 141 16.93 4.13 25.27
N THR A 142 17.28 4.27 23.97
CA THR A 142 17.11 3.18 23.00
C THR A 142 17.80 1.90 23.43
N THR A 143 18.98 2.00 24.06
CA THR A 143 19.69 0.82 24.58
C THR A 143 18.90 0.04 25.64
N GLU A 144 18.10 0.72 26.47
CA GLU A 144 17.25 0.08 27.47
C GLU A 144 16.08 -0.66 26.80
N VAL A 145 15.47 -0.02 25.80
CA VAL A 145 14.36 -0.62 25.02
C VAL A 145 14.86 -1.85 24.25
N VAL A 146 16.02 -1.74 23.61
CA VAL A 146 16.68 -2.85 22.90
C VAL A 146 16.91 -4.05 23.84
N GLU A 147 17.47 -3.80 25.05
CA GLU A 147 17.71 -4.86 26.01
C GLU A 147 16.42 -5.50 26.52
N LEU A 148 15.34 -4.70 26.68
CA LEU A 148 14.02 -5.21 27.05
C LEU A 148 13.49 -6.18 25.99
N PHE A 149 13.52 -5.81 24.70
CA PHE A 149 13.10 -6.67 23.60
C PHE A 149 14.00 -7.90 23.42
N ARG A 150 15.33 -7.75 23.66
CA ARG A 150 16.26 -8.88 23.62
C ARG A 150 15.92 -9.95 24.66
N ARG A 151 15.60 -9.55 25.89
CA ARG A 151 15.16 -10.48 26.95
C ARG A 151 13.85 -11.21 26.62
N LYS A 152 12.97 -10.55 25.85
CA LYS A 152 11.72 -11.15 25.36
C LYS A 152 11.90 -11.95 24.05
N GLY A 153 13.12 -12.04 23.50
CA GLY A 153 13.40 -12.76 22.27
C GLY A 153 12.87 -12.10 20.98
N MET A 154 12.46 -10.82 21.05
CA MET A 154 11.90 -10.06 19.92
C MET A 154 13.01 -9.45 19.05
N MET A 155 13.79 -10.33 18.38
CA MET A 155 15.00 -9.94 17.67
C MET A 155 14.76 -9.05 16.43
N ASP A 156 13.60 -9.12 15.84
CA ASP A 156 13.14 -8.22 14.77
C ASP A 156 13.11 -6.75 15.25
N LYS A 157 12.59 -6.50 16.45
CA LYS A 157 12.54 -5.17 17.06
C LYS A 157 13.92 -4.71 17.54
N VAL A 158 14.73 -5.64 18.06
CA VAL A 158 16.12 -5.38 18.44
C VAL A 158 16.89 -4.82 17.24
N ARG A 159 16.89 -5.54 16.11
CA ARG A 159 17.60 -5.11 14.90
C ARG A 159 17.04 -3.79 14.33
N LEU A 160 15.71 -3.60 14.36
CA LEU A 160 15.10 -2.36 13.92
C LEU A 160 15.58 -1.16 14.73
N LEU A 161 15.57 -1.26 16.06
CA LEU A 161 15.94 -0.15 16.94
C LEU A 161 17.45 0.10 16.98
N GLU A 162 18.28 -0.94 16.98
CA GLU A 162 19.75 -0.80 16.91
C GLU A 162 20.20 -0.09 15.63
N THR A 163 19.46 -0.25 14.53
CA THR A 163 19.79 0.36 13.25
C THR A 163 19.07 1.70 12.99
N SER A 164 18.17 2.14 13.89
CA SER A 164 17.42 3.38 13.71
C SER A 164 18.23 4.65 13.91
N GLY A 165 19.31 4.60 14.69
CA GLY A 165 20.11 5.78 15.06
C GLY A 165 19.44 6.71 16.07
N GLU A 166 18.27 6.37 16.60
CA GLU A 166 17.55 7.19 17.58
C GLU A 166 18.12 7.01 18.98
N LEU A 167 18.33 8.12 19.72
CA LEU A 167 18.83 8.08 21.11
C LEU A 167 17.75 7.61 22.09
N TYR A 168 16.50 7.97 21.85
CA TYR A 168 15.34 7.60 22.64
C TYR A 168 14.36 6.82 21.79
N SER A 169 13.83 5.76 22.35
CA SER A 169 12.80 4.93 21.75
C SER A 169 11.65 4.72 22.74
N TYR A 170 10.52 4.32 22.23
CA TYR A 170 9.37 4.04 23.07
C TYR A 170 8.84 2.63 22.81
N TYR A 171 8.14 2.10 23.78
CA TYR A 171 7.41 0.85 23.69
C TYR A 171 6.05 1.00 24.37
N TYR A 172 5.17 0.07 24.08
CA TYR A 172 3.87 -0.02 24.73
C TYR A 172 3.79 -1.26 25.59
N THR A 173 2.98 -1.16 26.67
CA THR A 173 2.59 -2.32 27.48
C THR A 173 1.07 -2.49 27.47
N LEU A 174 0.65 -3.74 27.48
CA LEU A 174 -0.71 -4.18 27.72
C LEU A 174 -0.63 -5.28 28.78
N GLU A 175 -0.81 -4.92 30.06
CA GLU A 175 -0.42 -5.72 31.24
C GLU A 175 1.06 -6.12 31.17
N ASP A 176 1.37 -7.42 31.12
CA ASP A 176 2.73 -8.02 31.08
C ASP A 176 3.29 -8.17 29.65
N THR A 177 2.43 -8.00 28.62
CA THR A 177 2.86 -8.02 27.22
C THR A 177 3.46 -6.68 26.83
N ILE A 178 4.62 -6.71 26.18
CA ILE A 178 5.30 -5.52 25.64
C ILE A 178 5.36 -5.59 24.12
N ASP A 179 5.27 -4.44 23.48
CA ASP A 179 5.39 -4.37 22.02
C ASP A 179 5.82 -2.97 21.53
N TYR A 180 6.16 -2.89 20.24
CA TYR A 180 6.51 -1.68 19.55
C TYR A 180 5.52 -1.39 18.43
N TYR A 181 5.02 -0.15 18.35
CA TYR A 181 4.17 0.31 17.24
C TYR A 181 4.58 1.72 16.82
N TYR A 182 4.90 1.92 15.55
CA TYR A 182 5.21 3.25 15.04
C TYR A 182 3.94 4.09 14.89
N GLY A 183 3.56 4.76 15.97
CA GLY A 183 2.37 5.60 16.06
C GLY A 183 1.57 5.35 17.33
N SER A 184 0.54 6.17 17.52
CA SER A 184 -0.28 6.12 18.73
C SER A 184 -1.23 4.91 18.75
N LEU A 185 -1.54 4.45 19.97
CA LEU A 185 -2.59 3.50 20.27
C LEU A 185 -3.80 4.20 20.89
N LEU A 186 -4.91 3.47 21.01
CA LEU A 186 -6.10 3.89 21.76
C LEU A 186 -5.78 4.03 23.26
N PRO A 187 -6.60 4.72 24.04
CA PRO A 187 -6.39 4.84 25.50
C PRO A 187 -6.45 3.50 26.22
N SER A 188 -7.38 2.62 25.83
CA SER A 188 -7.58 1.29 26.44
C SER A 188 -8.23 0.33 25.44
N THR A 189 -8.23 -0.96 25.79
CA THR A 189 -8.80 -2.03 24.95
C THR A 189 -10.31 -1.89 24.75
N GLY A 190 -11.03 -1.30 25.71
CA GLY A 190 -12.48 -1.04 25.64
C GLY A 190 -12.92 -0.05 24.55
N TYR A 191 -11.99 0.67 23.92
CA TYR A 191 -12.29 1.49 22.74
C TYR A 191 -12.51 0.63 21.48
N ILE A 192 -12.10 -0.63 21.48
CA ILE A 192 -12.36 -1.57 20.39
C ILE A 192 -13.82 -2.03 20.46
N ARG A 193 -14.63 -1.62 19.48
CA ARG A 193 -16.08 -1.92 19.45
C ARG A 193 -16.45 -3.04 18.50
N LYS A 194 -15.72 -3.21 17.43
CA LYS A 194 -16.05 -4.16 16.36
C LYS A 194 -14.78 -4.76 15.77
N PHE A 195 -14.67 -6.07 15.81
CA PHE A 195 -13.64 -6.86 15.15
C PHE A 195 -14.12 -8.28 14.99
N ASP A 196 -13.41 -9.04 14.19
CA ASP A 196 -13.53 -10.49 14.12
C ASP A 196 -12.18 -11.11 13.72
N ILE A 197 -12.03 -12.39 13.95
CA ILE A 197 -10.93 -13.19 13.44
C ILE A 197 -11.48 -14.49 12.89
N VAL A 198 -11.05 -14.86 11.70
CA VAL A 198 -11.50 -16.07 11.00
C VAL A 198 -10.32 -16.81 10.41
N LYS A 199 -10.48 -18.12 10.19
CA LYS A 199 -9.52 -18.91 9.41
C LYS A 199 -9.50 -18.39 7.97
N TYR A 200 -8.29 -18.14 7.44
CA TYR A 200 -8.11 -17.69 6.07
C TYR A 200 -6.91 -18.43 5.47
N TYR A 201 -7.22 -19.39 4.61
CA TYR A 201 -6.24 -20.35 4.07
C TYR A 201 -5.41 -21.02 5.19
N ASP A 202 -4.10 -20.90 5.17
CA ASP A 202 -3.17 -21.45 6.18
C ASP A 202 -2.96 -20.55 7.42
N GLY A 203 -3.45 -19.31 7.39
CA GLY A 203 -3.35 -18.34 8.47
C GLY A 203 -4.70 -17.87 9.01
N LEU A 204 -4.68 -16.65 9.52
CA LEU A 204 -5.83 -15.95 10.10
C LEU A 204 -6.10 -14.67 9.33
N LEU A 205 -7.37 -14.26 9.26
CA LEU A 205 -7.76 -12.94 8.81
C LEU A 205 -8.30 -12.15 10.00
N LEU A 206 -7.59 -11.10 10.38
CA LEU A 206 -8.07 -10.10 11.32
C LEU A 206 -8.99 -9.14 10.57
N ARG A 207 -10.30 -9.21 10.87
CA ARG A 207 -11.34 -8.38 10.25
C ARG A 207 -11.51 -7.10 11.05
N VAL A 208 -11.60 -6.01 10.34
CA VAL A 208 -11.73 -4.66 10.92
C VAL A 208 -13.04 -4.01 10.51
N PRO A 209 -13.47 -2.94 11.19
CA PRO A 209 -14.66 -2.19 10.81
C PRO A 209 -14.60 -1.68 9.37
N ASN A 210 -15.76 -1.70 8.71
CA ASN A 210 -15.89 -1.08 7.40
C ASN A 210 -15.60 0.43 7.49
N ARG A 211 -14.84 0.94 6.53
CA ARG A 211 -14.34 2.32 6.55
C ARG A 211 -15.43 3.38 6.35
N GLN A 212 -16.56 3.01 5.77
CA GLN A 212 -17.70 3.91 5.55
C GLN A 212 -18.78 3.72 6.63
N ASN A 213 -18.93 2.49 7.13
CA ASN A 213 -19.88 2.15 8.18
C ASN A 213 -19.22 1.27 9.27
N PRO A 214 -18.61 1.87 10.30
CA PRO A 214 -17.91 1.12 11.35
C PRO A 214 -18.79 0.20 12.21
N LYS A 215 -20.10 0.23 12.04
CA LYS A 215 -21.04 -0.69 12.73
C LYS A 215 -21.00 -2.10 12.14
N ILE A 216 -20.48 -2.27 10.94
CA ILE A 216 -20.34 -3.55 10.26
C ILE A 216 -18.88 -3.88 9.99
N LEU A 217 -18.58 -5.15 9.77
CA LEU A 217 -17.28 -5.62 9.30
C LEU A 217 -17.29 -5.72 7.78
N GLU A 218 -16.10 -5.59 7.18
CA GLU A 218 -15.91 -5.90 5.76
C GLU A 218 -16.22 -7.37 5.49
N GLU A 219 -16.79 -7.65 4.30
CA GLU A 219 -17.01 -9.02 3.86
C GLU A 219 -15.70 -9.73 3.56
N VAL A 220 -15.67 -11.03 3.81
CA VAL A 220 -14.51 -11.86 3.49
C VAL A 220 -14.50 -12.18 2.01
N VAL A 221 -13.48 -11.71 1.31
CA VAL A 221 -13.26 -11.98 -0.11
C VAL A 221 -12.09 -12.96 -0.24
N LYS A 222 -12.27 -14.04 -1.00
CA LYS A 222 -11.18 -14.96 -1.33
C LYS A 222 -10.28 -14.31 -2.38
N GLN A 223 -8.98 -14.18 -2.06
CA GLN A 223 -7.96 -13.58 -2.91
C GLN A 223 -6.76 -14.53 -2.99
N GLU A 224 -6.98 -15.65 -3.66
CA GLU A 224 -6.01 -16.76 -3.71
C GLU A 224 -4.74 -16.38 -4.46
N LYS A 225 -4.90 -15.78 -5.65
CA LYS A 225 -3.75 -15.36 -6.48
C LYS A 225 -2.92 -14.28 -5.79
N MET A 226 -3.58 -13.34 -5.14
CA MET A 226 -2.90 -12.31 -4.36
C MET A 226 -2.11 -12.91 -3.19
N LEU A 227 -2.71 -13.85 -2.46
CA LEU A 227 -2.05 -14.55 -1.35
C LEU A 227 -0.84 -15.36 -1.82
N GLU A 228 -0.93 -16.04 -2.97
CA GLU A 228 0.19 -16.80 -3.53
C GLU A 228 1.37 -15.89 -3.90
N VAL A 229 1.12 -14.68 -4.42
CA VAL A 229 2.19 -13.69 -4.66
C VAL A 229 2.88 -13.29 -3.36
N PHE A 230 2.13 -13.04 -2.29
CA PHE A 230 2.72 -12.73 -0.99
C PHE A 230 3.54 -13.90 -0.44
N LYS A 231 3.05 -15.15 -0.55
CA LYS A 231 3.77 -16.35 -0.13
C LYS A 231 5.07 -16.55 -0.93
N GLU A 232 5.03 -16.36 -2.25
CA GLU A 232 6.21 -16.42 -3.12
C GLU A 232 7.30 -15.44 -2.63
N HIS A 233 6.93 -14.18 -2.43
CA HIS A 233 7.87 -13.15 -1.97
C HIS A 233 8.35 -13.36 -0.54
N ARG A 234 7.49 -13.81 0.37
CA ARG A 234 7.90 -14.18 1.74
C ARG A 234 8.96 -15.27 1.71
N ARG A 235 8.77 -16.30 0.87
CA ARG A 235 9.77 -17.36 0.69
C ARG A 235 11.11 -16.80 0.21
N TRP A 236 11.09 -15.85 -0.73
CA TRP A 236 12.31 -15.20 -1.20
C TRP A 236 12.98 -14.39 -0.08
N ASN A 237 12.22 -13.61 0.67
CA ASN A 237 12.73 -12.83 1.80
C ASN A 237 13.37 -13.74 2.85
N GLN A 238 12.78 -14.89 3.13
CA GLN A 238 13.34 -15.90 4.05
C GLN A 238 14.67 -16.49 3.53
N ILE A 239 14.75 -16.83 2.24
CA ILE A 239 15.99 -17.34 1.62
C ILE A 239 17.09 -16.28 1.68
N LEU A 240 16.76 -15.01 1.49
CA LEU A 240 17.71 -13.90 1.56
C LEU A 240 18.05 -13.49 3.00
N GLY A 241 17.35 -14.03 4.00
CA GLY A 241 17.50 -13.65 5.41
C GLY A 241 17.02 -12.22 5.72
N VAL A 242 16.15 -11.63 4.86
CA VAL A 242 15.68 -10.25 4.98
C VAL A 242 14.15 -10.23 5.01
N GLY A 243 13.58 -10.45 6.17
CA GLY A 243 12.12 -10.40 6.39
C GLY A 243 11.61 -9.05 6.89
N THR A 244 12.45 -8.32 7.59
CA THR A 244 12.11 -7.05 8.24
C THR A 244 13.07 -5.92 7.85
N VAL A 245 12.67 -4.67 8.13
CA VAL A 245 13.53 -3.50 7.90
C VAL A 245 14.81 -3.57 8.73
N GLY A 246 14.72 -4.10 9.96
CA GLY A 246 15.91 -4.33 10.79
C GLY A 246 16.90 -5.29 10.12
N ASP A 247 16.41 -6.41 9.56
CA ASP A 247 17.26 -7.36 8.82
C ASP A 247 17.91 -6.70 7.60
N PHE A 248 17.10 -5.94 6.84
CA PHE A 248 17.58 -5.19 5.68
C PHE A 248 18.68 -4.19 6.03
N ASN A 249 18.49 -3.42 7.09
CA ASN A 249 19.47 -2.43 7.54
C ASN A 249 20.78 -3.09 7.97
N VAL A 250 20.71 -4.21 8.70
CA VAL A 250 21.89 -4.99 9.08
C VAL A 250 22.65 -5.46 7.83
N ALA A 251 21.95 -6.06 6.87
CA ALA A 251 22.56 -6.49 5.60
C ALA A 251 23.22 -5.33 4.83
N CYS A 252 22.58 -4.15 4.81
CA CYS A 252 23.18 -2.95 4.20
C CYS A 252 24.44 -2.48 4.94
N ASN A 253 24.44 -2.48 6.28
CA ASN A 253 25.59 -2.09 7.09
C ASN A 253 26.78 -3.07 6.93
N GLU A 254 26.50 -4.34 6.64
CA GLU A 254 27.49 -5.37 6.33
C GLU A 254 27.96 -5.34 4.86
N GLY A 255 27.44 -4.44 4.03
CA GLY A 255 27.86 -4.24 2.65
C GLY A 255 27.10 -5.05 1.59
N TYR A 256 26.03 -5.77 1.95
CA TYR A 256 25.25 -6.63 1.04
C TYR A 256 24.18 -5.89 0.22
N ALA A 257 24.12 -4.55 0.27
CA ALA A 257 23.07 -3.78 -0.44
C ALA A 257 23.05 -4.07 -1.96
N THR A 258 24.21 -4.12 -2.61
CA THR A 258 24.33 -4.39 -4.05
C THR A 258 23.86 -5.80 -4.40
N ASP A 259 24.17 -6.80 -3.57
CA ASP A 259 23.74 -8.17 -3.77
C ASP A 259 22.21 -8.29 -3.67
N LEU A 260 21.59 -7.61 -2.69
CA LEU A 260 20.13 -7.55 -2.53
C LEU A 260 19.46 -6.88 -3.76
N ILE A 261 20.05 -5.82 -4.32
CA ILE A 261 19.57 -5.18 -5.55
C ILE A 261 19.61 -6.19 -6.70
N ASN A 262 20.76 -6.80 -6.95
CA ASN A 262 21.00 -7.73 -8.07
C ASN A 262 20.05 -8.93 -8.00
N VAL A 263 19.90 -9.55 -6.82
CA VAL A 263 19.00 -10.71 -6.67
C VAL A 263 17.54 -10.30 -6.85
N SER A 264 17.11 -9.15 -6.30
CA SER A 264 15.73 -8.68 -6.46
C SER A 264 15.39 -8.40 -7.93
N GLU A 265 16.30 -7.77 -8.68
CA GLU A 265 16.13 -7.52 -10.12
C GLU A 265 16.12 -8.81 -10.93
N ALA A 266 16.99 -9.78 -10.60
CA ALA A 266 17.01 -11.08 -11.25
C ALA A 266 15.71 -11.89 -11.01
N LEU A 267 15.14 -11.81 -9.81
CA LEU A 267 13.85 -12.44 -9.48
C LEU A 267 12.70 -11.85 -10.27
N GLN A 268 12.67 -10.53 -10.42
CA GLN A 268 11.67 -9.86 -11.25
C GLN A 268 11.82 -10.25 -12.73
N GLU A 269 13.05 -10.24 -13.26
CA GLU A 269 13.30 -10.63 -14.67
C GLU A 269 12.88 -12.07 -14.94
N LYS A 270 13.22 -12.99 -14.03
CA LYS A 270 12.79 -14.40 -14.13
C LYS A 270 11.26 -14.51 -14.15
N LYS A 271 10.54 -13.74 -13.32
CA LYS A 271 9.07 -13.77 -13.32
C LYS A 271 8.49 -13.23 -14.62
N ILE A 272 9.06 -12.15 -15.17
CA ILE A 272 8.62 -11.56 -16.44
C ILE A 272 8.86 -12.55 -17.59
N SER A 273 10.04 -13.21 -17.61
CA SER A 273 10.36 -14.26 -18.59
C SER A 273 9.37 -15.42 -18.53
N ASN A 274 9.07 -15.94 -17.33
CA ASN A 274 8.08 -17.00 -17.17
C ASN A 274 6.69 -16.59 -17.71
N ILE A 275 6.24 -15.36 -17.44
CA ILE A 275 4.98 -14.85 -18.00
C ILE A 275 5.02 -14.80 -19.55
N ALA A 276 6.14 -14.36 -20.12
CA ALA A 276 6.30 -14.33 -21.57
C ALA A 276 6.27 -15.75 -22.18
N ASP A 277 6.88 -16.72 -21.50
CA ASP A 277 6.86 -18.13 -21.91
C ASP A 277 5.45 -18.73 -21.84
N GLU A 278 4.69 -18.42 -20.78
CA GLU A 278 3.28 -18.85 -20.69
C GLU A 278 2.43 -18.29 -21.83
N ILE A 279 2.60 -17.00 -22.18
CA ILE A 279 1.90 -16.37 -23.29
C ILE A 279 2.24 -17.07 -24.60
N TYR A 280 3.53 -17.34 -24.83
CA TYR A 280 4.02 -18.01 -26.03
C TYR A 280 3.51 -19.45 -26.16
N HIS A 281 3.57 -20.24 -25.06
CA HIS A 281 3.12 -21.64 -25.05
C HIS A 281 1.60 -21.76 -25.19
N ARG A 282 0.81 -20.88 -24.60
CA ARG A 282 -0.63 -20.84 -24.80
C ARG A 282 -0.97 -20.66 -26.27
N GLY A 283 -0.17 -19.86 -27.00
CA GLY A 283 -0.32 -19.68 -28.44
C GLY A 283 -0.04 -20.93 -29.29
N LYS A 284 0.83 -21.84 -28.84
CA LYS A 284 1.18 -23.09 -29.56
C LYS A 284 0.08 -24.16 -29.50
N ASN A 285 -0.75 -24.15 -28.47
CA ASN A 285 -1.78 -25.16 -28.27
C ASN A 285 -3.08 -24.86 -29.05
N GLY A 286 -3.02 -24.04 -30.10
CA GLY A 286 -4.16 -23.68 -30.96
C GLY A 286 -5.02 -22.53 -30.44
N GLN A 287 -4.74 -22.03 -29.22
CA GLN A 287 -5.42 -20.87 -28.61
C GLN A 287 -4.46 -19.67 -28.63
N ARG A 288 -4.29 -19.06 -29.81
CA ARG A 288 -3.31 -17.98 -29.96
C ARG A 288 -3.73 -16.73 -29.18
N VAL A 289 -2.88 -16.32 -28.20
CA VAL A 289 -3.02 -15.04 -27.53
C VAL A 289 -2.73 -13.93 -28.55
N LYS A 290 -3.72 -13.07 -28.79
CA LYS A 290 -3.59 -11.88 -29.65
C LYS A 290 -3.49 -10.59 -28.84
N LEU A 291 -3.91 -10.66 -27.58
CA LEU A 291 -4.08 -9.50 -26.71
C LEU A 291 -3.59 -9.77 -25.31
N VAL A 292 -2.59 -9.03 -24.86
CA VAL A 292 -2.14 -9.00 -23.47
C VAL A 292 -2.73 -7.75 -22.80
N LEU A 293 -3.44 -7.96 -21.69
CA LEU A 293 -4.10 -6.91 -20.92
C LEU A 293 -3.35 -6.70 -19.61
N ILE A 294 -2.73 -5.53 -19.43
CA ILE A 294 -1.95 -5.19 -18.24
C ILE A 294 -2.68 -4.14 -17.42
N SER A 295 -3.21 -4.53 -16.28
CA SER A 295 -3.86 -3.65 -15.32
C SER A 295 -3.10 -3.55 -14.01
N GLY A 296 -3.46 -2.56 -13.23
CA GLY A 296 -2.93 -2.34 -11.89
C GLY A 296 -3.17 -0.91 -11.45
N PRO A 297 -3.08 -0.64 -10.15
CA PRO A 297 -3.36 0.67 -9.59
C PRO A 297 -2.32 1.72 -10.01
N SER A 298 -2.62 2.98 -9.73
CA SER A 298 -1.69 4.09 -10.02
C SER A 298 -0.32 3.88 -9.35
N SER A 299 0.75 4.21 -10.07
CA SER A 299 2.16 4.05 -9.62
C SER A 299 2.55 2.61 -9.30
N SER A 300 1.91 1.63 -9.92
CA SER A 300 2.29 0.21 -9.79
C SER A 300 3.44 -0.22 -10.72
N GLY A 301 3.91 0.63 -11.63
CA GLY A 301 4.99 0.28 -12.56
C GLY A 301 4.54 -0.49 -13.81
N LYS A 302 3.26 -0.39 -14.19
CA LYS A 302 2.70 -1.06 -15.38
C LYS A 302 3.48 -0.76 -16.65
N THR A 303 3.84 0.50 -16.85
CA THR A 303 4.48 0.96 -18.09
C THR A 303 5.85 0.33 -18.27
N THR A 304 6.69 0.33 -17.22
CA THR A 304 8.00 -0.33 -17.28
C THR A 304 7.86 -1.84 -17.37
N PHE A 305 6.91 -2.44 -16.66
CA PHE A 305 6.60 -3.87 -16.77
C PHE A 305 6.23 -4.24 -18.21
N SER A 306 5.34 -3.47 -18.85
CA SER A 306 4.94 -3.68 -20.26
C SER A 306 6.14 -3.65 -21.22
N LYS A 307 7.08 -2.73 -21.00
CA LYS A 307 8.30 -2.62 -21.81
C LYS A 307 9.25 -3.80 -21.59
N ARG A 308 9.46 -4.22 -20.35
CA ARG A 308 10.26 -5.42 -20.02
C ARG A 308 9.62 -6.69 -20.58
N LEU A 309 8.30 -6.84 -20.42
CA LEU A 309 7.55 -7.96 -21.00
C LEU A 309 7.68 -7.99 -22.54
N SER A 310 7.60 -6.83 -23.19
CA SER A 310 7.80 -6.74 -24.65
C SER A 310 9.16 -7.28 -25.08
N ILE A 311 10.23 -7.00 -24.33
CA ILE A 311 11.57 -7.55 -24.63
C ILE A 311 11.56 -9.08 -24.55
N GLN A 312 10.96 -9.67 -23.51
CA GLN A 312 10.88 -11.11 -23.33
C GLN A 312 10.00 -11.78 -24.40
N LEU A 313 8.90 -11.13 -24.80
CA LEU A 313 8.08 -11.63 -25.92
C LEU A 313 8.84 -11.59 -27.25
N MET A 314 9.66 -10.56 -27.52
CA MET A 314 10.55 -10.50 -28.69
C MET A 314 11.61 -11.61 -28.65
N ALA A 315 12.18 -11.90 -27.48
CA ALA A 315 13.11 -13.01 -27.31
C ALA A 315 12.48 -14.38 -27.63
N ASN A 316 11.15 -14.50 -27.41
CA ASN A 316 10.35 -15.67 -27.81
C ASN A 316 9.90 -15.66 -29.29
N GLY A 317 10.33 -14.66 -30.09
CA GLY A 317 10.00 -14.55 -31.51
C GLY A 317 8.65 -13.91 -31.84
N LEU A 318 8.00 -13.28 -30.86
CA LEU A 318 6.77 -12.52 -31.06
C LEU A 318 7.07 -11.06 -31.37
N LYS A 319 6.09 -10.34 -31.98
CA LYS A 319 6.17 -8.90 -32.24
C LYS A 319 5.18 -8.15 -31.35
N PRO A 320 5.54 -7.77 -30.12
CA PRO A 320 4.66 -7.04 -29.24
C PRO A 320 4.48 -5.59 -29.71
N TYR A 321 3.25 -5.08 -29.63
CA TYR A 321 2.95 -3.69 -29.88
C TYR A 321 2.19 -3.09 -28.67
N PRO A 322 2.82 -2.22 -27.89
CA PRO A 322 2.19 -1.62 -26.70
C PRO A 322 1.27 -0.47 -27.09
N ILE A 323 0.07 -0.45 -26.50
CA ILE A 323 -0.93 0.61 -26.63
C ILE A 323 -1.35 1.02 -25.21
N SER A 324 -1.20 2.30 -24.89
CA SER A 324 -1.71 2.85 -23.64
C SER A 324 -3.19 3.18 -23.76
N LEU A 325 -4.00 2.71 -22.82
CA LEU A 325 -5.41 3.05 -22.72
C LEU A 325 -5.63 4.53 -22.43
N ASP A 326 -4.65 5.20 -21.82
CA ASP A 326 -4.73 6.65 -21.56
C ASP A 326 -4.87 7.48 -22.85
N ASN A 327 -4.48 6.95 -24.00
CA ASN A 327 -4.68 7.60 -25.29
C ASN A 327 -6.15 7.61 -25.77
N TYR A 328 -6.99 6.80 -25.13
CA TYR A 328 -8.42 6.67 -25.47
C TYR A 328 -9.34 7.45 -24.52
N PHE A 329 -8.82 8.33 -23.68
CA PHE A 329 -9.67 9.23 -22.89
C PHE A 329 -10.58 10.06 -23.78
N VAL A 330 -11.79 10.28 -23.31
CA VAL A 330 -12.68 11.31 -23.88
C VAL A 330 -12.10 12.69 -23.63
N ASP A 331 -12.50 13.69 -24.42
CA ASP A 331 -12.11 15.08 -24.15
C ASP A 331 -12.47 15.46 -22.71
N ARG A 332 -11.62 16.25 -22.06
CA ARG A 332 -11.74 16.59 -20.61
C ARG A 332 -13.14 17.04 -20.23
N GLU A 333 -13.79 17.83 -21.07
CA GLU A 333 -15.13 18.37 -20.86
C GLU A 333 -16.21 17.27 -20.80
N LYS A 334 -15.96 16.11 -21.41
CA LYS A 334 -16.85 14.94 -21.45
C LYS A 334 -16.55 13.92 -20.36
N THR A 335 -15.47 14.10 -19.57
CA THR A 335 -15.13 13.19 -18.48
C THR A 335 -16.26 13.15 -17.45
N PRO A 336 -16.68 11.96 -16.97
CA PRO A 336 -17.67 11.84 -15.91
C PRO A 336 -17.27 12.64 -14.68
N LYS A 337 -18.24 13.08 -13.90
CA LYS A 337 -18.02 13.78 -12.64
C LYS A 337 -18.33 12.86 -11.46
N ASP A 338 -17.56 13.01 -10.39
CA ASP A 338 -17.82 12.33 -9.11
C ASP A 338 -18.98 13.00 -8.34
N GLU A 339 -19.32 12.46 -7.17
CA GLU A 339 -20.38 12.97 -6.30
C GLU A 339 -20.14 14.40 -5.80
N LYS A 340 -18.91 14.90 -5.88
CA LYS A 340 -18.52 16.27 -5.50
C LYS A 340 -18.56 17.25 -6.66
N GLY A 341 -18.78 16.75 -7.89
CA GLY A 341 -18.79 17.52 -9.12
C GLY A 341 -17.40 17.69 -9.76
N ASP A 342 -16.36 17.04 -9.23
CA ASP A 342 -15.03 17.00 -9.81
C ASP A 342 -14.93 15.94 -10.91
N TYR A 343 -14.02 16.12 -11.88
CA TYR A 343 -13.81 15.13 -12.94
C TYR A 343 -13.27 13.80 -12.37
N ASP A 344 -13.99 12.71 -12.61
CA ASP A 344 -13.61 11.34 -12.24
C ASP A 344 -12.75 10.69 -13.36
N TYR A 345 -11.46 10.99 -13.34
CA TYR A 345 -10.50 10.40 -14.29
C TYR A 345 -10.22 8.91 -14.03
N GLU A 346 -10.63 8.39 -12.89
CA GLU A 346 -10.49 6.97 -12.55
C GLU A 346 -11.69 6.14 -13.04
N SER A 347 -12.74 6.77 -13.55
CA SER A 347 -13.91 6.09 -14.11
C SER A 347 -13.57 5.34 -15.39
N LEU A 348 -14.13 4.14 -15.58
CA LEU A 348 -14.06 3.43 -16.87
C LEU A 348 -14.62 4.27 -18.02
N TYR A 349 -15.66 5.05 -17.76
CA TYR A 349 -16.33 5.90 -18.75
C TYR A 349 -15.60 7.22 -19.03
N ALA A 350 -14.43 7.43 -18.41
CA ALA A 350 -13.48 8.43 -18.88
C ALA A 350 -12.79 8.00 -20.17
N LEU A 351 -12.86 6.70 -20.52
CA LEU A 351 -12.42 6.15 -21.79
C LEU A 351 -13.58 6.18 -22.82
N ASP A 352 -13.24 6.43 -24.08
CA ASP A 352 -14.13 6.27 -25.21
C ASP A 352 -14.20 4.79 -25.62
N LEU A 353 -15.04 4.03 -24.92
CA LEU A 353 -15.14 2.58 -25.07
C LEU A 353 -15.61 2.18 -26.47
N GLU A 354 -16.51 2.95 -27.09
CA GLU A 354 -17.04 2.67 -28.43
C GLU A 354 -15.93 2.81 -29.48
N PHE A 355 -15.25 3.94 -29.47
CA PHE A 355 -14.13 4.18 -30.37
C PHE A 355 -12.99 3.18 -30.17
N PHE A 356 -12.62 2.90 -28.91
CA PHE A 356 -11.61 1.91 -28.57
C PHE A 356 -11.95 0.53 -29.11
N ASN A 357 -13.15 0.02 -28.84
CA ASN A 357 -13.56 -1.32 -29.27
C ASN A 357 -13.66 -1.42 -30.80
N LYS A 358 -14.12 -0.36 -31.49
CA LYS A 358 -14.13 -0.32 -32.94
C LYS A 358 -12.71 -0.45 -33.53
N GLN A 359 -11.77 0.36 -33.04
CA GLN A 359 -10.38 0.28 -33.48
C GLN A 359 -9.73 -1.08 -33.17
N LEU A 360 -9.97 -1.63 -31.98
CA LEU A 360 -9.45 -2.93 -31.59
C LEU A 360 -9.97 -4.04 -32.50
N GLN A 361 -11.27 -4.05 -32.83
CA GLN A 361 -11.85 -4.99 -33.79
C GLN A 361 -11.27 -4.84 -35.18
N ASP A 362 -11.15 -3.61 -35.69
CA ASP A 362 -10.56 -3.34 -37.00
C ASP A 362 -9.10 -3.85 -37.08
N LEU A 363 -8.30 -3.63 -36.03
CA LEU A 363 -6.94 -4.19 -35.92
C LEU A 363 -6.94 -5.72 -35.96
N LEU A 364 -7.78 -6.37 -35.12
CA LEU A 364 -7.84 -7.83 -35.07
C LEU A 364 -8.33 -8.48 -36.36
N HIS A 365 -9.05 -7.73 -37.21
CA HIS A 365 -9.42 -8.13 -38.57
C HIS A 365 -8.37 -7.75 -39.64
N GLY A 366 -7.18 -7.29 -39.22
CA GLY A 366 -6.08 -6.94 -40.14
C GLY A 366 -6.25 -5.64 -40.90
N LYS A 367 -7.17 -4.76 -40.49
CA LYS A 367 -7.32 -3.44 -41.05
C LYS A 367 -6.28 -2.47 -40.48
N GLU A 368 -5.90 -1.46 -41.29
CA GLU A 368 -5.06 -0.37 -40.82
C GLU A 368 -5.92 0.66 -40.06
N VAL A 369 -5.46 1.09 -38.90
CA VAL A 369 -6.10 2.14 -38.10
C VAL A 369 -5.09 3.25 -37.75
N GLU A 370 -5.57 4.48 -37.60
CA GLU A 370 -4.77 5.57 -37.07
C GLU A 370 -4.96 5.65 -35.55
N LEU A 371 -3.85 5.47 -34.78
CA LEU A 371 -3.87 5.45 -33.34
C LEU A 371 -4.02 6.87 -32.77
N PRO A 372 -4.89 7.06 -31.76
CA PRO A 372 -5.03 8.33 -31.08
C PRO A 372 -3.86 8.59 -30.14
N ARG A 373 -3.62 9.86 -29.82
CA ARG A 373 -2.80 10.31 -28.70
C ARG A 373 -3.60 11.27 -27.85
N PHE A 374 -3.55 11.10 -26.53
CA PHE A 374 -4.21 12.04 -25.63
C PHE A 374 -3.22 13.09 -25.14
N ASN A 375 -3.55 14.35 -25.36
CA ASN A 375 -2.77 15.48 -24.90
C ASN A 375 -3.29 15.92 -23.51
N PHE A 376 -2.56 15.55 -22.46
CA PHE A 376 -2.94 15.87 -21.07
C PHE A 376 -2.93 17.37 -20.75
N THR A 377 -2.18 18.17 -21.50
CA THR A 377 -2.14 19.63 -21.31
C THR A 377 -3.43 20.25 -21.82
N THR A 378 -3.82 19.95 -23.06
CA THR A 378 -5.04 20.47 -23.68
C THR A 378 -6.30 19.72 -23.23
N GLY A 379 -6.16 18.48 -22.73
CA GLY A 379 -7.26 17.59 -22.37
C GLY A 379 -8.05 17.09 -23.57
N ARG A 380 -7.40 16.94 -24.72
CA ARG A 380 -8.04 16.52 -25.99
C ARG A 380 -7.29 15.38 -26.66
N ARG A 381 -8.04 14.60 -27.42
CA ARG A 381 -7.49 13.56 -28.28
C ARG A 381 -6.97 14.19 -29.59
N GLU A 382 -5.79 13.73 -30.01
CA GLU A 382 -5.11 14.19 -31.23
C GLU A 382 -4.77 12.98 -32.10
N PHE A 383 -4.75 13.19 -33.45
CA PHE A 383 -4.26 12.20 -34.41
C PHE A 383 -3.02 12.79 -35.09
N LYS A 384 -1.91 12.04 -35.06
CA LYS A 384 -0.60 12.49 -35.58
C LYS A 384 -0.09 11.68 -36.75
N GLY A 385 -0.98 10.87 -37.38
CA GLY A 385 -0.64 10.01 -38.50
C GLY A 385 0.00 8.67 -38.09
N ASP A 386 -0.09 8.31 -36.82
CA ASP A 386 0.46 7.02 -36.33
C ASP A 386 -0.45 5.86 -36.76
N LYS A 387 -0.12 5.22 -37.87
CA LYS A 387 -0.89 4.12 -38.45
C LYS A 387 -0.36 2.76 -37.98
N LEU A 388 -1.27 1.87 -37.62
CA LEU A 388 -0.99 0.49 -37.24
C LEU A 388 -1.82 -0.49 -38.04
N LYS A 389 -1.16 -1.52 -38.57
CA LYS A 389 -1.80 -2.72 -39.11
C LYS A 389 -1.10 -3.92 -38.48
N ILE A 390 -1.84 -4.84 -37.91
CA ILE A 390 -1.25 -6.02 -37.28
C ILE A 390 -1.11 -7.19 -38.27
N ASP A 391 -0.02 -7.93 -38.15
CA ASP A 391 0.22 -9.20 -38.84
C ASP A 391 -0.01 -10.40 -37.91
N ASP A 392 0.10 -11.60 -38.47
CA ASP A 392 -0.15 -12.83 -37.70
C ASP A 392 0.82 -13.07 -36.53
N ASN A 393 2.02 -12.50 -36.54
CA ASN A 393 3.03 -12.65 -35.51
C ASN A 393 2.99 -11.52 -34.46
N MET A 394 2.16 -10.53 -34.67
CA MET A 394 2.00 -9.42 -33.73
C MET A 394 1.06 -9.80 -32.59
N ILE A 395 1.41 -9.29 -31.40
CA ILE A 395 0.62 -9.37 -30.18
C ILE A 395 0.42 -7.95 -29.64
N LEU A 396 -0.82 -7.57 -29.43
CA LEU A 396 -1.14 -6.26 -28.85
C LEU A 396 -1.00 -6.32 -27.33
N ILE A 397 -0.35 -5.32 -26.74
CA ILE A 397 -0.26 -5.14 -25.29
C ILE A 397 -1.04 -3.89 -24.91
N LEU A 398 -2.17 -4.07 -24.27
CA LEU A 398 -2.99 -2.96 -23.76
C LEU A 398 -2.63 -2.71 -22.28
N GLU A 399 -2.13 -1.53 -21.99
CA GLU A 399 -1.76 -1.11 -20.63
C GLU A 399 -2.67 0.01 -20.15
N GLY A 400 -3.27 -0.17 -18.97
CA GLY A 400 -4.07 0.85 -18.30
C GLY A 400 -4.81 0.32 -17.08
N ILE A 401 -5.33 1.25 -16.26
CA ILE A 401 -5.97 0.89 -14.99
C ILE A 401 -7.21 -0.01 -15.18
N HIS A 402 -7.89 0.09 -16.32
CA HIS A 402 -9.13 -0.66 -16.64
C HIS A 402 -8.91 -1.93 -17.46
N ALA A 403 -7.68 -2.32 -17.76
CA ALA A 403 -7.41 -3.41 -18.69
C ALA A 403 -7.99 -4.77 -18.27
N LEU A 404 -8.25 -5.01 -16.98
CA LEU A 404 -8.90 -6.24 -16.47
C LEU A 404 -10.41 -6.12 -16.28
N ASN A 405 -11.00 -4.95 -16.49
CA ASN A 405 -12.44 -4.79 -16.43
C ASN A 405 -13.08 -5.50 -17.64
N PRO A 406 -14.03 -6.44 -17.43
CA PRO A 406 -14.67 -7.17 -18.53
C PRO A 406 -15.37 -6.27 -19.55
N GLU A 407 -15.88 -5.12 -19.11
CA GLU A 407 -16.57 -4.15 -19.99
C GLU A 407 -15.64 -3.47 -20.98
N LEU A 408 -14.31 -3.50 -20.76
CA LEU A 408 -13.36 -2.89 -21.68
C LEU A 408 -13.30 -3.63 -23.03
N THR A 409 -13.31 -4.96 -23.01
CA THR A 409 -13.12 -5.79 -24.21
C THR A 409 -14.18 -6.90 -24.29
N PRO A 410 -15.51 -6.59 -24.30
CA PRO A 410 -16.57 -7.58 -24.18
C PRO A 410 -16.65 -8.52 -25.40
N HIS A 411 -16.24 -8.05 -26.58
CA HIS A 411 -16.36 -8.79 -27.84
C HIS A 411 -15.13 -9.65 -28.18
N ILE A 412 -14.09 -9.62 -27.38
CA ILE A 412 -12.88 -10.41 -27.62
C ILE A 412 -12.99 -11.73 -26.84
N PRO A 413 -12.85 -12.92 -27.48
CA PRO A 413 -12.88 -14.19 -26.79
C PRO A 413 -11.81 -14.31 -25.70
N ALA A 414 -12.12 -15.02 -24.60
CA ALA A 414 -11.22 -15.15 -23.46
C ALA A 414 -9.93 -15.86 -23.83
N GLU A 415 -9.97 -16.86 -24.71
CA GLU A 415 -8.84 -17.64 -25.22
C GLU A 415 -7.82 -16.79 -26.00
N ASN A 416 -8.24 -15.68 -26.57
CA ASN A 416 -7.36 -14.75 -27.28
C ASN A 416 -6.72 -13.69 -26.36
N LYS A 417 -7.04 -13.71 -25.06
CA LYS A 417 -6.56 -12.75 -24.06
C LYS A 417 -5.61 -13.42 -23.08
N TYR A 418 -4.62 -12.67 -22.63
CA TYR A 418 -3.81 -12.98 -21.46
C TYR A 418 -3.81 -11.76 -20.52
N LYS A 419 -4.28 -11.95 -19.31
CA LYS A 419 -4.54 -10.88 -18.35
C LYS A 419 -3.49 -10.85 -17.26
N ILE A 420 -2.89 -9.69 -17.03
CA ILE A 420 -1.82 -9.50 -16.03
C ILE A 420 -2.21 -8.38 -15.07
N TYR A 421 -2.16 -8.68 -13.79
CA TYR A 421 -2.30 -7.68 -12.74
C TYR A 421 -0.93 -7.30 -12.17
N VAL A 422 -0.58 -6.00 -12.21
CA VAL A 422 0.69 -5.46 -11.73
C VAL A 422 0.43 -4.59 -10.51
N SER A 423 1.03 -4.92 -9.37
CA SER A 423 0.93 -4.11 -8.15
C SER A 423 2.25 -4.07 -7.40
N ALA A 424 2.53 -2.96 -6.72
CA ALA A 424 3.71 -2.79 -5.89
C ALA A 424 3.45 -3.32 -4.47
N LEU A 425 3.33 -4.65 -4.33
CA LEU A 425 3.01 -5.30 -3.06
C LEU A 425 4.22 -5.30 -2.14
N THR A 426 4.21 -4.46 -1.12
CA THR A 426 5.29 -4.40 -0.14
C THR A 426 5.28 -5.64 0.72
N THR A 427 6.34 -6.43 0.64
CA THR A 427 6.46 -7.75 1.29
C THR A 427 7.44 -7.77 2.46
N ILE A 428 8.27 -6.74 2.59
CA ILE A 428 9.09 -6.52 3.79
C ILE A 428 8.22 -5.90 4.89
N LEU A 429 8.40 -6.37 6.12
CA LEU A 429 7.72 -5.83 7.30
C LEU A 429 8.62 -4.81 7.99
N LEU A 430 8.03 -3.85 8.71
CA LEU A 430 8.83 -3.00 9.60
C LEU A 430 9.43 -3.86 10.73
N ASP A 431 8.59 -4.63 11.39
CA ASP A 431 8.85 -5.75 12.30
C ASP A 431 7.68 -6.74 12.22
N ASN A 432 7.72 -7.85 12.95
CA ASN A 432 6.71 -8.92 12.84
C ASN A 432 5.28 -8.48 13.16
N HIS A 433 5.09 -7.37 13.88
CA HIS A 433 3.78 -6.85 14.27
C HIS A 433 3.40 -5.55 13.55
N ASN A 434 4.30 -5.02 12.70
CA ASN A 434 4.09 -3.80 11.94
C ASN A 434 4.32 -4.05 10.45
N TYR A 435 3.23 -4.23 9.70
CA TYR A 435 3.28 -4.33 8.24
C TYR A 435 3.48 -2.95 7.59
N ILE A 436 4.01 -2.95 6.38
CA ILE A 436 4.16 -1.75 5.55
C ILE A 436 3.03 -1.70 4.52
N PRO A 437 2.17 -0.66 4.54
CA PRO A 437 1.08 -0.58 3.58
C PRO A 437 1.59 -0.42 2.14
N THR A 438 1.11 -1.25 1.22
CA THR A 438 1.34 -1.10 -0.23
C THR A 438 0.93 0.29 -0.74
N THR A 439 -0.08 0.89 -0.12
CA THR A 439 -0.53 2.24 -0.44
C THR A 439 0.51 3.31 -0.15
N ASP A 440 1.31 3.14 0.90
CA ASP A 440 2.38 4.08 1.26
C ASP A 440 3.51 4.03 0.24
N ASN A 441 3.93 2.83 -0.15
CA ASN A 441 4.92 2.63 -1.18
C ASN A 441 4.51 3.29 -2.51
N ARG A 442 3.27 3.04 -2.96
CA ARG A 442 2.74 3.64 -4.19
C ARG A 442 2.56 5.16 -4.09
N LEU A 443 2.17 5.67 -2.93
CA LEU A 443 2.09 7.12 -2.69
C LEU A 443 3.48 7.77 -2.79
N LEU A 444 4.50 7.17 -2.21
CA LEU A 444 5.89 7.64 -2.32
C LEU A 444 6.39 7.63 -3.76
N ARG A 445 6.18 6.53 -4.50
CA ARG A 445 6.47 6.47 -5.94
C ARG A 445 5.77 7.60 -6.71
N ARG A 446 4.49 7.85 -6.40
CA ARG A 446 3.71 8.91 -7.05
C ARG A 446 4.22 10.30 -6.70
N ILE A 447 4.53 10.57 -5.43
CA ILE A 447 5.06 11.87 -4.98
C ILE A 447 6.36 12.19 -5.74
N ILE A 448 7.29 11.24 -5.81
CA ILE A 448 8.58 11.44 -6.49
C ILE A 448 8.37 11.68 -7.99
N ARG A 449 7.56 10.83 -8.66
CA ARG A 449 7.26 10.96 -10.08
C ARG A 449 6.56 12.29 -10.40
N ASP A 450 5.50 12.61 -9.67
CA ASP A 450 4.67 13.79 -9.94
C ASP A 450 5.46 15.09 -9.69
N TYR A 451 6.32 15.10 -8.67
CA TYR A 451 7.26 16.20 -8.43
C TYR A 451 8.25 16.37 -9.59
N LYS A 452 8.87 15.28 -10.02
CA LYS A 452 9.95 15.30 -11.03
C LYS A 452 9.45 15.58 -12.45
N TYR A 453 8.30 15.00 -12.83
CA TYR A 453 7.87 14.98 -14.22
C TYR A 453 6.57 15.74 -14.52
N ARG A 454 5.78 16.06 -13.49
CA ARG A 454 4.46 16.69 -13.65
C ARG A 454 4.34 18.05 -12.99
N GLY A 455 5.38 18.48 -12.27
CA GLY A 455 5.41 19.78 -11.59
C GLY A 455 4.47 19.90 -10.38
N TYR A 456 3.96 18.77 -9.85
CA TYR A 456 3.10 18.78 -8.66
C TYR A 456 3.94 18.71 -7.37
N SER A 457 3.53 19.47 -6.37
CA SER A 457 4.08 19.38 -5.02
C SER A 457 3.62 18.10 -4.30
N ALA A 458 4.33 17.72 -3.20
CA ALA A 458 3.86 16.65 -2.32
C ALA A 458 2.48 16.97 -1.71
N GLU A 459 2.23 18.24 -1.35
CA GLU A 459 0.93 18.69 -0.85
C GLU A 459 -0.19 18.36 -1.83
N GLU A 460 -0.05 18.73 -3.11
CA GLU A 460 -1.05 18.47 -4.14
C GLU A 460 -1.25 16.98 -4.39
N THR A 461 -0.17 16.19 -4.41
CA THR A 461 -0.23 14.74 -4.61
C THR A 461 -0.94 14.04 -3.45
N ILE A 462 -0.62 14.41 -2.20
CA ILE A 462 -1.27 13.88 -0.99
C ILE A 462 -2.76 14.26 -0.98
N ARG A 463 -3.11 15.49 -1.33
CA ARG A 463 -4.50 15.97 -1.39
C ARG A 463 -5.36 15.17 -2.35
N ARG A 464 -4.81 14.79 -3.51
CA ARG A 464 -5.51 14.01 -4.55
C ARG A 464 -5.56 12.51 -4.25
N TRP A 465 -4.71 12.00 -3.36
CA TRP A 465 -4.58 10.57 -3.11
C TRP A 465 -5.87 9.87 -2.69
N PRO A 466 -6.73 10.43 -1.82
CA PRO A 466 -8.02 9.82 -1.47
C PRO A 466 -8.94 9.56 -2.67
N SER A 467 -9.01 10.48 -3.63
CA SER A 467 -9.81 10.31 -4.87
C SER A 467 -9.27 9.15 -5.71
N VAL A 468 -7.94 9.07 -5.89
CA VAL A 468 -7.30 7.95 -6.59
C VAL A 468 -7.65 6.62 -5.91
N ARG A 469 -7.57 6.56 -4.58
CA ARG A 469 -7.90 5.35 -3.81
C ARG A 469 -9.37 4.94 -3.96
N ALA A 470 -10.29 5.89 -3.96
CA ALA A 470 -11.70 5.61 -4.19
C ALA A 470 -11.96 5.02 -5.60
N GLY A 471 -11.30 5.56 -6.62
CA GLY A 471 -11.36 5.03 -7.98
C GLY A 471 -10.79 3.61 -8.08
N GLU A 472 -9.65 3.33 -7.43
CA GLU A 472 -9.05 2.00 -7.40
C GLU A 472 -9.98 0.96 -6.75
N GLU A 473 -10.62 1.30 -5.65
CA GLU A 473 -11.57 0.41 -4.95
C GLU A 473 -12.81 0.11 -5.78
N LYS A 474 -13.26 1.06 -6.59
CA LYS A 474 -14.44 0.92 -7.43
C LYS A 474 -14.14 0.19 -8.76
N TRP A 475 -13.01 0.51 -9.40
CA TRP A 475 -12.80 0.17 -10.80
C TRP A 475 -11.65 -0.81 -11.06
N ILE A 476 -10.76 -1.07 -10.08
CA ILE A 476 -9.55 -1.87 -10.30
C ILE A 476 -9.56 -3.14 -9.44
N PHE A 477 -9.67 -2.99 -8.13
CA PHE A 477 -9.54 -4.12 -7.20
C PHE A 477 -10.62 -5.20 -7.33
N PRO A 478 -11.88 -4.90 -7.74
CA PRO A 478 -12.87 -5.94 -7.97
C PRO A 478 -12.46 -6.94 -9.07
N TYR A 479 -11.58 -6.54 -9.98
CA TYR A 479 -11.19 -7.35 -11.13
C TYR A 479 -9.79 -7.96 -11.03
N GLN A 480 -9.05 -7.73 -9.95
CA GLN A 480 -7.67 -8.17 -9.83
C GLN A 480 -7.51 -9.70 -9.87
N GLU A 481 -8.43 -10.46 -9.28
CA GLU A 481 -8.42 -11.93 -9.31
C GLU A 481 -8.79 -12.52 -10.69
N ASN A 482 -9.28 -11.70 -11.64
CA ASN A 482 -9.52 -12.11 -13.03
C ASN A 482 -8.22 -12.29 -13.85
N ALA A 483 -7.06 -11.90 -13.30
CA ALA A 483 -5.77 -12.01 -13.97
C ALA A 483 -5.38 -13.48 -14.20
N ASP A 484 -4.75 -13.80 -15.33
CA ASP A 484 -4.06 -15.08 -15.57
C ASP A 484 -2.75 -15.15 -14.78
N ALA A 485 -2.04 -14.01 -14.70
CA ALA A 485 -0.82 -13.85 -13.90
C ALA A 485 -0.87 -12.59 -13.05
N MET A 486 -0.25 -12.66 -11.87
CA MET A 486 0.00 -11.49 -11.03
C MET A 486 1.49 -11.23 -10.93
N PHE A 487 1.87 -9.95 -11.03
CA PHE A 487 3.25 -9.52 -10.94
C PHE A 487 3.42 -8.50 -9.82
N ASN A 488 4.31 -8.80 -8.88
CA ASN A 488 4.72 -7.84 -7.87
C ASN A 488 5.85 -6.96 -8.39
N SER A 489 5.56 -5.68 -8.56
CA SER A 489 6.53 -4.68 -9.02
C SER A 489 7.34 -4.06 -7.88
N ALA A 490 7.03 -4.37 -6.62
CA ALA A 490 7.83 -3.88 -5.50
C ALA A 490 9.18 -4.58 -5.45
N LEU A 491 10.20 -3.80 -5.13
CA LEU A 491 11.56 -4.26 -4.90
C LEU A 491 11.88 -4.18 -3.41
N LEU A 492 12.58 -5.17 -2.88
CA LEU A 492 12.90 -5.28 -1.46
C LEU A 492 13.57 -4.01 -0.92
N PHE A 493 14.41 -3.38 -1.71
CA PHE A 493 15.27 -2.23 -1.37
C PHE A 493 14.69 -0.86 -1.74
N GLU A 494 13.53 -0.81 -2.40
CA GLU A 494 13.07 0.43 -3.05
C GLU A 494 12.78 1.58 -2.08
N LEU A 495 12.25 1.29 -0.89
CA LEU A 495 11.97 2.31 0.12
C LEU A 495 13.26 2.95 0.65
N ALA A 496 14.34 2.17 0.76
CA ALA A 496 15.66 2.65 1.14
C ALA A 496 16.27 3.61 0.11
N ILE A 497 16.07 3.34 -1.18
CA ILE A 497 16.51 4.24 -2.26
C ILE A 497 15.56 5.46 -2.35
N MET A 498 14.24 5.25 -2.32
CA MET A 498 13.25 6.33 -2.41
C MET A 498 13.35 7.33 -1.25
N LYS A 499 13.86 6.92 -0.10
CA LYS A 499 14.07 7.76 1.08
C LYS A 499 14.78 9.07 0.73
N ASP A 500 15.89 8.99 0.00
CA ASP A 500 16.74 10.16 -0.32
C ASP A 500 16.05 11.14 -1.28
N TYR A 501 15.13 10.64 -2.11
CA TYR A 501 14.29 11.45 -2.99
C TYR A 501 13.07 12.03 -2.28
N ALA A 502 12.37 11.20 -1.51
CA ALA A 502 11.08 11.56 -0.94
C ALA A 502 11.19 12.50 0.27
N ILE A 503 12.18 12.31 1.15
CA ILE A 503 12.31 13.12 2.38
C ILE A 503 12.44 14.63 2.08
N PRO A 504 13.29 15.10 1.15
CA PRO A 504 13.35 16.50 0.82
C PRO A 504 12.03 17.06 0.29
N ILE A 505 11.33 16.30 -0.57
CA ILE A 505 10.05 16.71 -1.14
C ILE A 505 8.96 16.81 -0.05
N LEU A 506 8.90 15.83 0.86
CA LEU A 506 7.95 15.79 1.96
C LEU A 506 8.20 16.89 3.01
N ARG A 507 9.46 17.31 3.21
CA ARG A 507 9.82 18.43 4.11
C ARG A 507 9.25 19.78 3.66
N ASN A 508 8.97 19.93 2.37
CA ASN A 508 8.43 21.17 1.81
C ASN A 508 6.93 21.35 2.07
N VAL A 509 6.23 20.34 2.61
CA VAL A 509 4.83 20.48 2.98
C VAL A 509 4.71 21.34 4.25
N PRO A 510 4.00 22.50 4.20
CA PRO A 510 3.92 23.40 5.34
C PRO A 510 3.14 22.78 6.51
N ASN A 511 3.57 23.05 7.75
CA ASN A 511 2.98 22.47 8.96
C ASN A 511 1.56 22.96 9.27
N ASN A 512 1.12 24.07 8.66
CA ASN A 512 -0.23 24.61 8.78
C ASN A 512 -1.24 23.99 7.78
N LYS A 513 -0.78 23.06 6.93
CA LYS A 513 -1.63 22.38 5.94
C LYS A 513 -2.14 21.03 6.46
N PRO A 514 -3.38 20.63 6.10
CA PRO A 514 -3.92 19.32 6.47
C PRO A 514 -3.06 18.14 6.02
N GLU A 515 -2.42 18.24 4.86
CA GLU A 515 -1.55 17.25 4.22
C GLU A 515 -0.25 17.02 5.00
N TYR A 516 0.13 17.94 5.87
CA TYR A 516 1.33 17.82 6.70
C TYR A 516 1.32 16.56 7.56
N SER A 517 0.16 16.17 8.07
CA SER A 517 0.01 14.95 8.86
C SER A 517 0.52 13.70 8.14
N GLU A 518 0.15 13.56 6.87
CA GLU A 518 0.56 12.42 6.06
C GLU A 518 2.02 12.56 5.59
N ALA A 519 2.45 13.76 5.20
CA ALA A 519 3.84 14.04 4.85
C ALA A 519 4.79 13.77 6.01
N TYR A 520 4.42 14.20 7.23
CA TYR A 520 5.19 13.94 8.44
C TYR A 520 5.28 12.45 8.75
N ARG A 521 4.16 11.71 8.67
CA ARG A 521 4.09 10.27 8.89
C ARG A 521 4.99 9.50 7.92
N LEU A 522 4.89 9.78 6.61
CA LEU A 522 5.70 9.13 5.59
C LEU A 522 7.19 9.41 5.76
N ARG A 523 7.54 10.65 6.11
CA ARG A 523 8.93 11.01 6.40
C ARG A 523 9.49 10.22 7.59
N LYS A 524 8.74 10.20 8.71
CA LYS A 524 9.14 9.44 9.90
C LYS A 524 9.24 7.94 9.64
N PHE A 525 8.36 7.41 8.82
CA PHE A 525 8.41 6.03 8.39
C PHE A 525 9.70 5.73 7.57
N LEU A 526 10.07 6.61 6.65
CA LEU A 526 11.28 6.42 5.83
C LEU A 526 12.58 6.50 6.67
N GLU A 527 12.56 7.19 7.80
CA GLU A 527 13.72 7.31 8.68
C GLU A 527 14.17 5.95 9.26
N TYR A 528 13.31 4.92 9.30
CA TYR A 528 13.68 3.56 9.73
C TYR A 528 14.61 2.83 8.76
N PHE A 529 14.62 3.20 7.49
CA PHE A 529 15.43 2.51 6.48
C PHE A 529 16.86 3.05 6.45
N ALA A 530 17.83 2.16 6.29
CA ALA A 530 19.17 2.54 5.85
C ALA A 530 19.08 3.26 4.49
N SER A 531 19.97 4.21 4.24
CA SER A 531 20.04 4.87 2.93
C SER A 531 20.85 4.02 1.96
N VAL A 532 20.29 3.75 0.78
CA VAL A 532 20.94 3.02 -0.30
C VAL A 532 20.98 3.91 -1.55
N GLN A 533 22.16 4.08 -2.12
CA GLN A 533 22.33 4.91 -3.31
C GLN A 533 21.78 4.20 -4.55
N ASP A 534 21.20 4.97 -5.48
CA ASP A 534 20.59 4.44 -6.70
C ASP A 534 21.60 4.15 -7.84
N LYS A 535 22.90 4.39 -7.63
CA LYS A 535 23.95 4.17 -8.65
C LYS A 535 24.06 2.72 -9.10
N GLU A 536 23.75 1.78 -8.21
CA GLU A 536 23.78 0.32 -8.49
C GLU A 536 22.50 -0.17 -9.19
N LEU A 537 21.48 0.69 -9.29
CA LEU A 537 20.19 0.32 -9.86
C LEU A 537 20.29 0.22 -11.40
N PRO A 538 19.95 -0.94 -12.00
CA PRO A 538 19.98 -1.09 -13.45
C PRO A 538 19.12 -0.04 -14.17
N PRO A 539 19.50 0.41 -15.38
CA PRO A 539 18.72 1.37 -16.15
C PRO A 539 17.37 0.82 -16.63
N THR A 540 17.18 -0.50 -16.59
CA THR A 540 15.93 -1.21 -16.91
C THR A 540 15.05 -1.48 -15.70
N SER A 541 15.50 -1.11 -14.48
CA SER A 541 14.74 -1.31 -13.24
C SER A 541 13.39 -0.61 -13.30
N LEU A 542 12.37 -1.26 -12.74
CA LEU A 542 11.03 -0.69 -12.56
C LEU A 542 11.05 0.63 -11.76
N LEU A 543 11.97 0.73 -10.81
CA LEU A 543 12.08 1.91 -9.96
C LEU A 543 12.55 3.15 -10.74
N ARG A 544 13.28 2.97 -11.84
CA ARG A 544 13.74 4.07 -12.72
C ARG A 544 12.60 4.86 -13.37
N GLU A 545 11.40 4.28 -13.52
CA GLU A 545 10.19 4.99 -13.96
C GLU A 545 9.90 6.21 -13.06
N PHE A 546 10.18 6.08 -11.77
CA PHE A 546 9.88 7.11 -10.77
C PHE A 546 11.08 8.01 -10.48
N LEU A 547 12.27 7.40 -10.41
CA LEU A 547 13.52 8.10 -10.03
C LEU A 547 14.22 8.74 -11.23
N GLY A 548 13.95 8.28 -12.45
CA GLY A 548 14.67 8.68 -13.65
C GLY A 548 15.92 7.84 -13.92
N GLY A 549 16.59 8.16 -15.02
CA GLY A 549 17.75 7.39 -15.50
C GLY A 549 17.36 6.04 -16.13
N SER A 550 16.11 5.89 -16.56
CA SER A 550 15.68 4.71 -17.31
C SER A 550 16.24 4.70 -18.73
N SER A 551 16.60 3.51 -19.22
CA SER A 551 16.89 3.28 -20.65
C SER A 551 15.63 3.25 -21.51
N PHE A 552 14.45 3.13 -20.90
CA PHE A 552 13.18 3.18 -21.60
C PHE A 552 12.72 4.63 -21.83
N ARG A 553 12.07 4.87 -22.97
CA ARG A 553 11.38 6.14 -23.26
C ARG A 553 9.92 6.03 -22.80
N TYR A 554 9.44 7.02 -22.04
CA TYR A 554 8.06 7.08 -21.51
C TYR A 554 7.23 8.11 -22.24
#